data_d461b6fb5736c25ff022cf736a01a561
#
_entry.id   d461b6fb5736c25ff022cf736a01a561
#
_cell.length_a   1.000
_cell.length_b   1.000
_cell.length_c   1.000
_cell.angle_alpha   90.00
_cell.angle_beta   90.00
_cell.angle_gamma   90.00
#
_symmetry.space_group_name_H-M   'P 1'
#
loop_
_entity.id
_entity.type
_entity.pdbx_description
1 polymer ?
#
loop_
_entity_poly.entity_id
_entity_poly.type
_entity_poly.pdbx_seq_one_letter_code
_entity_poly.pdbx_strand_id
1 'polypeptide(L)'
;MGLLTIPKLDLSAPVYETEEGGEIESMTKGVAHFAITSAWDGNIGLASHNVAPAGAVAYFRDIHQLAEGDIVRYKTALGEREYKVIEVKEITEDDWSFLGRTDDNRLTLITCITGKPNMRLMVQAEEE
;
A
#
# COMPACT_ATOMS: atom_id res chain seq x y z
N MET A 1 2.45 -7.02 -11.77
CA MET A 1 3.42 -7.28 -10.69
C MET A 1 2.86 -8.22 -9.63
N GLY A 2 1.69 -7.96 -9.07
CA GLY A 2 1.10 -8.82 -8.07
C GLY A 2 -0.36 -8.52 -7.81
N LEU A 3 -0.92 -9.23 -6.83
CA LEU A 3 -2.30 -9.09 -6.39
C LEU A 3 -2.32 -8.84 -4.89
N LEU A 4 -2.91 -7.71 -4.49
CA LEU A 4 -3.11 -7.34 -3.09
C LEU A 4 -4.52 -7.72 -2.67
N THR A 5 -4.66 -8.46 -1.58
CA THR A 5 -5.95 -8.88 -1.05
C THR A 5 -6.08 -8.47 0.41
N ILE A 6 -7.17 -7.77 0.74
CA ILE A 6 -7.48 -7.38 2.12
C ILE A 6 -8.86 -7.95 2.46
N PRO A 7 -8.91 -9.13 3.12
CA PRO A 7 -10.20 -9.82 3.36
C PRO A 7 -11.23 -9.00 4.13
N LYS A 8 -10.80 -8.25 5.14
CA LYS A 8 -11.70 -7.40 5.95
C LYS A 8 -12.46 -6.38 5.10
N LEU A 9 -11.84 -5.88 4.02
CA LEU A 9 -12.42 -4.86 3.15
C LEU A 9 -13.05 -5.46 1.88
N ASP A 10 -13.02 -6.78 1.74
CA ASP A 10 -13.43 -7.48 0.51
C ASP A 10 -12.71 -6.88 -0.71
N LEU A 11 -11.44 -6.58 -0.55
CA LEU A 11 -10.62 -5.90 -1.55
C LEU A 11 -9.67 -6.87 -2.22
N SER A 12 -9.62 -6.81 -3.55
CA SER A 12 -8.66 -7.53 -4.37
C SER A 12 -8.23 -6.58 -5.48
N ALA A 13 -6.96 -6.20 -5.48
CA ALA A 13 -6.46 -5.14 -6.35
C ALA A 13 -5.18 -5.56 -7.08
N PRO A 14 -5.10 -5.30 -8.40
CA PRO A 14 -3.86 -5.54 -9.13
C PRO A 14 -2.81 -4.51 -8.72
N VAL A 15 -1.56 -4.96 -8.60
CA VAL A 15 -0.42 -4.10 -8.30
C VAL A 15 0.42 -3.96 -9.54
N TYR A 16 0.71 -2.73 -9.93
CA TYR A 16 1.49 -2.40 -11.12
C TYR A 16 2.87 -1.95 -10.74
N GLU A 17 3.87 -2.46 -11.48
CA GLU A 17 5.23 -1.95 -11.40
C GLU A 17 5.26 -0.52 -11.90
N THR A 18 6.08 0.32 -11.25
CA THR A 18 6.18 1.71 -11.61
C THR A 18 7.66 2.13 -11.65
N GLU A 19 7.99 3.05 -12.55
CA GLU A 19 9.30 3.69 -12.54
C GLU A 19 9.28 4.81 -11.51
N GLU A 20 10.46 5.20 -11.03
CA GLU A 20 10.58 6.31 -10.09
C GLU A 20 9.89 7.56 -10.64
N GLY A 21 8.98 8.13 -9.85
CA GLY A 21 8.17 9.27 -10.27
C GLY A 21 6.91 8.94 -11.06
N GLY A 22 6.68 7.66 -11.39
CA GLY A 22 5.50 7.22 -12.17
C GLY A 22 4.33 6.70 -11.35
N GLU A 23 4.35 6.83 -10.03
CA GLU A 23 3.37 6.26 -9.11
C GLU A 23 1.95 6.78 -9.38
N ILE A 24 1.80 8.07 -9.69
CA ILE A 24 0.49 8.67 -9.95
C ILE A 24 -0.16 8.02 -11.17
N GLU A 25 0.59 7.79 -12.24
CA GLU A 25 0.08 7.13 -13.44
C GLU A 25 -0.33 5.69 -13.15
N SER A 26 0.48 4.93 -12.43
CA SER A 26 0.17 3.56 -12.04
C SER A 26 -1.06 3.48 -11.14
N MET A 27 -1.28 4.47 -10.26
CA MET A 27 -2.45 4.53 -9.38
C MET A 27 -3.77 4.70 -10.15
N THR A 28 -3.76 5.19 -11.38
CA THR A 28 -4.97 5.28 -12.20
C THR A 28 -5.45 3.92 -12.68
N LYS A 29 -4.56 2.92 -12.71
CA LYS A 29 -4.84 1.56 -13.17
C LYS A 29 -5.13 0.60 -12.02
N GLY A 30 -4.58 0.85 -10.85
CA GLY A 30 -4.70 -0.03 -9.71
C GLY A 30 -3.85 0.46 -8.55
N VAL A 31 -3.19 -0.48 -7.86
CA VAL A 31 -2.24 -0.16 -6.79
C VAL A 31 -0.85 -0.01 -7.40
N ALA A 32 -0.16 1.07 -7.05
CA ALA A 32 1.19 1.35 -7.55
C ALA A 32 2.24 0.88 -6.55
N HIS A 33 3.28 0.21 -7.04
CA HIS A 33 4.46 -0.13 -6.24
C HIS A 33 5.45 1.03 -6.28
N PHE A 34 5.91 1.48 -5.11
CA PHE A 34 6.97 2.48 -5.04
C PHE A 34 8.29 1.87 -5.49
N ALA A 35 8.85 2.38 -6.59
CA ALA A 35 10.06 1.82 -7.21
C ALA A 35 11.29 1.82 -6.30
N ILE A 36 11.34 2.74 -5.33
CA ILE A 36 12.45 2.84 -4.37
C ILE A 36 12.35 1.80 -3.23
N THR A 37 11.24 1.08 -3.13
CA THR A 37 11.03 0.07 -2.08
C THR A 37 11.30 -1.34 -2.61
N SER A 38 11.34 -2.31 -1.69
CA SER A 38 11.53 -3.72 -2.06
C SER A 38 10.38 -4.22 -2.93
N ALA A 39 10.69 -5.16 -3.83
CA ALA A 39 9.69 -5.79 -4.67
C ALA A 39 9.08 -7.04 -4.02
N TRP A 40 9.80 -7.69 -3.13
CA TRP A 40 9.34 -8.91 -2.46
C TRP A 40 9.90 -9.04 -1.05
N ASP A 41 11.21 -9.31 -0.89
CA ASP A 41 11.83 -9.39 0.42
C ASP A 41 12.10 -7.98 0.96
N GLY A 42 11.82 -7.79 2.26
CA GLY A 42 11.98 -6.50 2.91
C GLY A 42 10.67 -5.73 2.95
N ASN A 43 10.76 -4.41 2.95
CA ASN A 43 9.60 -3.53 3.07
C ASN A 43 9.09 -3.13 1.67
N ILE A 44 7.90 -3.61 1.32
CA ILE A 44 7.25 -3.34 0.04
C ILE A 44 6.31 -2.14 0.23
N GLY A 45 6.52 -1.06 -0.51
CA GLY A 45 5.66 0.12 -0.47
C GLY A 45 4.64 0.14 -1.60
N LEU A 46 3.37 0.28 -1.26
CA LEU A 46 2.25 0.32 -2.20
C LEU A 46 1.38 1.55 -1.96
N ALA A 47 0.87 2.14 -3.03
CA ALA A 47 0.00 3.31 -2.97
C ALA A 47 -1.21 3.17 -3.89
N SER A 48 -2.34 3.75 -3.49
CA SER A 48 -3.52 3.89 -4.32
C SER A 48 -4.35 5.08 -3.83
N HIS A 49 -5.35 5.48 -4.63
CA HIS A 49 -6.24 6.58 -4.28
C HIS A 49 -7.19 6.19 -3.15
N ASN A 50 -7.51 7.14 -2.27
CA ASN A 50 -8.63 7.03 -1.33
C ASN A 50 -9.93 7.57 -1.96
N VAL A 51 -9.81 8.55 -2.85
CA VAL A 51 -10.90 9.07 -3.67
C VAL A 51 -10.40 9.09 -5.10
N ALA A 52 -11.06 8.32 -5.98
CA ALA A 52 -10.59 8.18 -7.34
C ALA A 52 -11.01 9.37 -8.21
N PRO A 53 -10.10 9.91 -9.04
CA PRO A 53 -10.50 10.81 -10.12
C PRO A 53 -11.35 10.05 -11.14
N ALA A 54 -12.03 10.79 -12.02
CA ALA A 54 -12.89 10.19 -13.04
C ALA A 54 -12.11 9.14 -13.87
N GLY A 55 -12.68 7.95 -14.00
CA GLY A 55 -12.08 6.86 -14.76
C GLY A 55 -11.06 6.02 -13.99
N ALA A 56 -10.79 6.32 -12.73
CA ALA A 56 -9.89 5.54 -11.88
C ALA A 56 -10.64 4.81 -10.77
N VAL A 57 -9.96 3.92 -10.07
CA VAL A 57 -10.52 3.15 -8.94
C VAL A 57 -9.76 3.52 -7.66
N ALA A 58 -10.51 3.81 -6.60
CA ALA A 58 -9.96 4.13 -5.29
C ALA A 58 -9.83 2.86 -4.45
N TYR A 59 -8.79 2.07 -4.69
CA TYR A 59 -8.59 0.80 -3.99
C TYR A 59 -8.32 0.99 -2.49
N PHE A 60 -7.74 2.12 -2.09
CA PHE A 60 -7.40 2.39 -0.69
C PHE A 60 -8.41 3.29 0.01
N ARG A 61 -9.63 3.41 -0.53
CA ARG A 61 -10.71 4.20 0.09
C ARG A 61 -10.93 3.84 1.55
N ASP A 62 -10.90 2.56 1.87
CA ASP A 62 -11.32 2.04 3.17
C ASP A 62 -10.17 1.49 4.02
N ILE A 63 -8.91 1.70 3.64
CA ILE A 63 -7.80 1.17 4.44
C ILE A 63 -7.71 1.79 5.83
N HIS A 64 -8.36 2.93 6.06
CA HIS A 64 -8.48 3.54 7.38
C HIS A 64 -9.27 2.66 8.38
N GLN A 65 -10.03 1.69 7.88
CA GLN A 65 -10.78 0.74 8.71
C GLN A 65 -9.91 -0.41 9.21
N LEU A 66 -8.68 -0.54 8.70
CA LEU A 66 -7.76 -1.56 9.18
C LEU A 66 -7.25 -1.20 10.57
N ALA A 67 -7.02 -2.24 11.37
CA ALA A 67 -6.49 -2.11 12.72
C ALA A 67 -5.41 -3.16 12.95
N GLU A 68 -4.61 -2.96 13.98
CA GLU A 68 -3.59 -3.91 14.40
C GLU A 68 -4.18 -5.32 14.53
N GLY A 69 -3.55 -6.29 13.90
CA GLY A 69 -3.99 -7.68 13.87
C GLY A 69 -4.75 -8.10 12.61
N ASP A 70 -5.19 -7.16 11.78
CA ASP A 70 -5.87 -7.49 10.52
C ASP A 70 -4.89 -8.09 9.51
N ILE A 71 -5.40 -8.94 8.63
CA ILE A 71 -4.58 -9.67 7.65
C ILE A 71 -4.64 -8.99 6.29
N VAL A 72 -3.47 -8.87 5.67
CA VAL A 72 -3.30 -8.40 4.29
C VAL A 72 -2.47 -9.47 3.56
N ARG A 73 -2.91 -9.87 2.36
CA ARG A 73 -2.19 -10.85 1.55
C ARG A 73 -1.61 -10.20 0.31
N TYR A 74 -0.40 -10.61 -0.04
CA TYR A 74 0.24 -10.15 -1.27
C TYR A 74 0.81 -11.34 -2.04
N LYS A 75 0.38 -11.48 -3.29
CA LYS A 75 0.77 -12.57 -4.17
C LYS A 75 1.50 -12.03 -5.39
N THR A 76 2.64 -12.64 -5.70
CA THR A 76 3.42 -12.36 -6.91
C THR A 76 3.83 -13.66 -7.58
N ALA A 77 4.59 -13.58 -8.66
CA ALA A 77 5.19 -14.76 -9.30
C ALA A 77 6.15 -15.50 -8.35
N LEU A 78 6.65 -14.83 -7.31
CA LEU A 78 7.57 -15.42 -6.33
C LEU A 78 6.86 -16.18 -5.20
N GLY A 79 5.54 -16.04 -5.07
CA GLY A 79 4.75 -16.72 -4.06
C GLY A 79 3.66 -15.84 -3.48
N GLU A 80 3.14 -16.26 -2.33
CA GLU A 80 2.11 -15.52 -1.59
C GLU A 80 2.52 -15.41 -0.12
N ARG A 81 2.33 -14.23 0.46
CA ARG A 81 2.59 -13.97 1.87
C ARG A 81 1.38 -13.38 2.55
N GLU A 82 1.19 -13.75 3.82
CA GLU A 82 0.24 -13.08 4.72
C GLU A 82 1.00 -12.14 5.63
N TYR A 83 0.48 -10.92 5.72
CA TYR A 83 1.04 -9.88 6.59
C TYR A 83 -0.02 -9.50 7.62
N LYS A 84 0.41 -9.23 8.84
CA LYS A 84 -0.46 -8.75 9.91
C LYS A 84 -0.20 -7.29 10.16
N VAL A 85 -1.26 -6.48 10.18
CA VAL A 85 -1.17 -5.04 10.43
C VAL A 85 -0.58 -4.80 11.82
N ILE A 86 0.47 -3.99 11.89
CA ILE A 86 1.15 -3.62 13.14
C ILE A 86 0.95 -2.15 13.49
N GLU A 87 0.64 -1.30 12.51
CA GLU A 87 0.48 0.14 12.74
C GLU A 87 -0.43 0.76 11.68
N VAL A 88 -1.31 1.66 12.13
CA VAL A 88 -2.11 2.54 11.27
C VAL A 88 -1.90 3.95 11.79
N LYS A 89 -1.40 4.86 10.95
CA LYS A 89 -0.98 6.18 11.40
C LYS A 89 -1.14 7.22 10.30
N GLU A 90 -1.49 8.45 10.70
CA GLU A 90 -1.41 9.60 9.80
C GLU A 90 0.02 10.13 9.82
N ILE A 91 0.59 10.35 8.64
CA ILE A 91 1.94 10.88 8.45
C ILE A 91 1.89 12.11 7.53
N THR A 92 2.94 12.92 7.54
CA THR A 92 3.06 14.03 6.59
C THR A 92 3.40 13.50 5.20
N GLU A 93 3.05 14.25 4.15
CA GLU A 93 3.29 13.83 2.76
C GLU A 93 4.77 13.65 2.42
N ASP A 94 5.66 14.28 3.18
CA ASP A 94 7.10 14.21 3.01
C ASP A 94 7.80 13.25 3.99
N ASP A 95 7.03 12.49 4.77
CA ASP A 95 7.58 11.49 5.68
C ASP A 95 7.78 10.16 4.96
N TRP A 96 9.01 9.91 4.52
CA TRP A 96 9.39 8.69 3.80
C TRP A 96 9.96 7.61 4.72
N SER A 97 9.99 7.83 6.04
CA SER A 97 10.62 6.92 6.99
C SER A 97 10.00 5.52 6.98
N PHE A 98 8.69 5.42 6.71
CA PHE A 98 7.97 4.15 6.66
C PHE A 98 8.21 3.35 5.37
N LEU A 99 8.87 3.95 4.38
CA LEU A 99 9.23 3.28 3.12
C LEU A 99 10.69 2.83 3.12
N GLY A 100 11.41 3.05 4.21
CA GLY A 100 12.80 2.62 4.34
C GLY A 100 12.94 1.10 4.41
N ARG A 101 14.14 0.62 4.17
CA ARG A 101 14.45 -0.82 4.24
C ARG A 101 14.28 -1.34 5.66
N THR A 102 13.84 -2.59 5.76
CA THR A 102 13.71 -3.32 7.03
C THR A 102 14.38 -4.67 6.92
N ASP A 103 14.81 -5.22 8.05
CA ASP A 103 15.41 -6.56 8.09
C ASP A 103 14.37 -7.67 7.99
N ASP A 104 13.13 -7.36 8.39
CA ASP A 104 11.98 -8.25 8.25
C ASP A 104 11.22 -7.96 6.96
N ASN A 105 10.25 -8.81 6.65
CA ASN A 105 9.37 -8.60 5.49
C ASN A 105 8.14 -7.81 5.93
N ARG A 106 7.95 -6.65 5.33
CA ARG A 106 6.83 -5.74 5.61
C ARG A 106 6.12 -5.30 4.35
N LEU A 107 4.89 -4.87 4.54
CA LEU A 107 4.04 -4.29 3.50
C LEU A 107 3.52 -2.96 4.04
N THR A 108 3.82 -1.88 3.32
CA THR A 108 3.42 -0.53 3.72
C THR A 108 2.47 0.04 2.69
N LEU A 109 1.26 0.41 3.13
CA LEU A 109 0.22 0.96 2.28
C LEU A 109 0.10 2.45 2.55
N ILE A 110 0.10 3.27 1.50
CA ILE A 110 0.02 4.73 1.59
C ILE A 110 -1.15 5.24 0.75
N THR A 111 -1.94 6.15 1.31
CA THR A 111 -3.00 6.85 0.58
C THR A 111 -3.16 8.27 1.09
N CYS A 112 -3.90 9.09 0.33
CA CYS A 112 -4.25 10.44 0.77
C CYS A 112 -5.32 10.40 1.86
N ILE A 113 -5.50 11.53 2.56
CA ILE A 113 -6.58 11.71 3.53
C ILE A 113 -7.47 12.84 3.05
N THR A 114 -8.76 12.58 2.90
CA THR A 114 -9.74 13.59 2.48
C THR A 114 -9.77 14.76 3.46
N GLY A 115 -9.64 15.98 2.94
CA GLY A 115 -9.62 17.19 3.74
C GLY A 115 -8.27 17.53 4.36
N LYS A 116 -7.25 16.70 4.15
CA LYS A 116 -5.88 16.89 4.68
C LYS A 116 -4.85 16.71 3.57
N PRO A 117 -4.70 17.68 2.64
CA PRO A 117 -3.84 17.49 1.45
C PRO A 117 -2.36 17.28 1.77
N ASN A 118 -1.89 17.74 2.92
CA ASN A 118 -0.49 17.60 3.34
C ASN A 118 -0.24 16.35 4.18
N MET A 119 -1.26 15.51 4.36
CA MET A 119 -1.16 14.30 5.18
C MET A 119 -1.41 13.06 4.34
N ARG A 120 -0.88 11.94 4.83
CA ARG A 120 -1.11 10.62 4.23
C ARG A 120 -1.51 9.64 5.32
N LEU A 121 -2.34 8.66 4.97
CA LEU A 121 -2.62 7.53 5.84
C LEU A 121 -1.63 6.42 5.51
N MET A 122 -0.95 5.93 6.53
CA MET A 122 0.01 4.84 6.42
C MET A 122 -0.50 3.63 7.20
N VAL A 123 -0.53 2.48 6.53
CA VAL A 123 -0.80 1.18 7.16
C VAL A 123 0.42 0.31 6.93
N GLN A 124 1.02 -0.18 8.01
CA GLN A 124 2.16 -1.07 7.91
C GLN A 124 1.83 -2.43 8.52
N ALA A 125 2.19 -3.48 7.79
CA ALA A 125 1.99 -4.87 8.21
C ALA A 125 3.32 -5.62 8.09
N GLU A 126 3.50 -6.63 8.95
CA GLU A 126 4.68 -7.49 8.89
C GLU A 126 4.27 -8.93 8.58
N GLU A 127 5.15 -9.68 7.92
CA GLU A 127 4.90 -11.08 7.60
C GLU A 127 4.74 -11.91 8.87
N GLU A 128 3.70 -12.74 8.87
CA GLU A 128 3.47 -13.71 9.94
C GLU A 128 4.46 -14.86 9.94
#